data_4a8ba2a7fcb0de22e9b556839cc944d1
#
_entry.id   4a8ba2a7fcb0de22e9b556839cc944d1
#
_cell.length_a   1.000
_cell.length_b   1.000
_cell.length_c   1.000
_cell.angle_alpha   90.00
_cell.angle_beta   90.00
_cell.angle_gamma   90.00
#
_symmetry.space_group_name_H-M   'P 1'
#
loop_
_entity.id
_entity.type
_entity.pdbx_description
1 polymer ?
#
loop_
_entity_poly.entity_id
_entity_poly.type
_entity_poly.pdbx_seq_one_letter_code
_entity_poly.pdbx_strand_id
1 'polypeptide(L)'
;MKRIFLLIALIVCMILSVACASSTDTGSVNTGAAVTTNGQGRFQMKTKILFINGSENRDGNTSRMAKQLLGNAQYDQLNLVDYRVDSLGQHFEGDQFDVVLKAMQDADVIVFGTPVYWHTMSGSMKNVIDRMYDIRDTANLQGKQLYFIIQGADPTPQSIESTEYIMTRFAKVYGLELKGMASNSSELQALQSMIQK
;
A
#
# COMPACT_ATOMS: atom_id res chain seq x y z
N MET A 1 16.07 51.21 12.34
CA MET A 1 17.12 51.71 13.28
C MET A 1 17.48 50.59 14.24
N LYS A 2 18.78 50.26 14.22
CA LYS A 2 19.62 49.68 15.30
C LYS A 2 19.23 48.29 15.81
N ARG A 3 19.99 47.21 15.47
CA ARG A 3 21.33 46.79 15.99
C ARG A 3 21.17 45.88 17.23
N ILE A 4 21.60 44.62 17.09
CA ILE A 4 22.89 43.99 17.52
C ILE A 4 22.76 43.37 18.91
N PHE A 5 23.10 42.06 19.12
CA PHE A 5 24.31 41.32 19.41
C PHE A 5 23.95 39.85 19.66
N LEU A 6 24.43 38.83 19.02
CA LEU A 6 25.70 38.10 19.04
C LEU A 6 26.24 37.80 20.45
N LEU A 7 26.21 36.50 20.84
CA LEU A 7 27.23 35.93 21.73
C LEU A 7 27.38 34.42 21.50
N ILE A 8 28.58 34.09 21.09
CA ILE A 8 29.21 32.78 20.88
C ILE A 8 29.70 32.31 22.25
N ALA A 9 29.57 31.02 22.57
CA ALA A 9 30.44 30.33 23.52
C ALA A 9 30.71 28.90 23.12
N LEU A 10 31.93 28.68 22.67
CA LEU A 10 32.66 27.39 22.52
C LEU A 10 33.14 26.92 23.90
N ILE A 11 33.02 25.61 24.18
CA ILE A 11 33.90 24.83 25.07
C ILE A 11 33.88 23.40 24.55
N VAL A 12 34.81 22.92 23.80
CA VAL A 12 36.13 22.28 23.96
C VAL A 12 36.13 21.03 24.88
N CYS A 13 36.34 19.90 24.19
CA CYS A 13 37.00 18.63 24.51
C CYS A 13 37.34 18.25 25.96
N MET A 14 37.01 17.01 26.33
CA MET A 14 37.99 16.12 26.93
C MET A 14 37.70 14.65 26.61
N ILE A 15 38.74 14.00 26.09
CA ILE A 15 38.89 12.60 25.79
C ILE A 15 39.26 11.90 27.09
N LEU A 16 38.64 10.78 27.45
CA LEU A 16 39.26 9.77 28.31
C LEU A 16 38.75 8.37 27.90
N SER A 17 39.67 7.62 27.40
CA SER A 17 39.60 6.19 27.10
C SER A 17 39.67 5.39 28.41
N VAL A 18 38.72 4.45 28.61
CA VAL A 18 39.01 3.26 29.45
C VAL A 18 38.39 2.05 28.77
N ALA A 19 39.22 1.04 28.61
CA ALA A 19 38.92 -0.22 27.98
C ALA A 19 38.34 -1.26 28.94
N CYS A 20 37.62 -2.21 28.38
CA CYS A 20 37.42 -3.61 28.81
C CYS A 20 36.47 -3.90 29.99
N ALA A 21 35.34 -4.52 29.69
CA ALA A 21 35.05 -5.91 30.08
C ALA A 21 33.72 -6.36 29.48
N SER A 22 33.74 -7.54 28.90
CA SER A 22 32.68 -8.34 28.34
C SER A 22 31.59 -8.69 29.35
N SER A 23 30.33 -8.56 28.97
CA SER A 23 29.28 -9.51 29.32
C SER A 23 28.13 -9.41 28.28
N THR A 24 27.92 -10.55 27.67
CA THR A 24 26.81 -10.88 26.76
C THR A 24 25.49 -10.77 27.47
N ASP A 25 24.57 -9.95 26.92
CA ASP A 25 23.15 -10.24 27.06
C ASP A 25 22.43 -9.83 25.78
N THR A 26 21.96 -10.85 25.07
CA THR A 26 21.28 -10.75 23.78
C THR A 26 19.81 -10.48 24.01
N GLY A 27 19.44 -9.21 24.06
CA GLY A 27 18.05 -8.79 23.94
C GLY A 27 17.64 -8.77 22.46
N SER A 28 17.12 -9.89 21.97
CA SER A 28 16.54 -10.02 20.63
C SER A 28 15.27 -9.17 20.49
N VAL A 29 15.37 -8.06 19.79
CA VAL A 29 14.18 -7.35 19.28
C VAL A 29 13.77 -8.05 17.99
N ASN A 30 12.77 -8.90 18.11
CA ASN A 30 12.22 -9.69 17.03
C ASN A 30 11.27 -8.83 16.16
N THR A 31 11.81 -8.13 15.16
CA THR A 31 10.99 -7.58 14.05
C THR A 31 10.75 -8.71 13.08
N GLY A 32 9.55 -9.33 13.19
CA GLY A 32 9.18 -10.52 12.46
C GLY A 32 8.99 -10.32 10.97
N ALA A 33 10.07 -10.46 10.21
CA ALA A 33 9.99 -10.91 8.83
C ALA A 33 10.16 -12.43 8.86
N ALA A 34 9.13 -13.20 8.50
CA ALA A 34 9.22 -14.65 8.42
C ALA A 34 10.15 -15.05 7.27
N VAL A 35 11.36 -15.48 7.61
CA VAL A 35 12.35 -16.00 6.67
C VAL A 35 12.24 -17.52 6.65
N THR A 36 11.83 -18.10 5.51
CA THR A 36 11.90 -19.55 5.28
C THR A 36 13.16 -19.90 4.49
N THR A 37 14.01 -20.78 5.01
CA THR A 37 15.21 -21.27 4.32
C THR A 37 14.89 -22.56 3.56
N ASN A 38 15.05 -22.54 2.24
CA ASN A 38 15.14 -23.77 1.45
C ASN A 38 16.60 -24.24 1.44
N GLY A 39 16.82 -25.57 1.41
CA GLY A 39 18.09 -26.25 1.63
C GLY A 39 19.30 -25.88 0.75
N GLN A 40 19.32 -24.72 0.12
CA GLN A 40 20.43 -24.16 -0.64
C GLN A 40 20.86 -22.76 -0.17
N GLY A 41 20.51 -22.36 1.05
CA GLY A 41 21.01 -21.09 1.64
C GLY A 41 20.58 -19.80 0.95
N ARG A 42 19.59 -19.83 0.05
CA ARG A 42 19.04 -18.65 -0.61
C ARG A 42 17.91 -18.09 0.26
N PHE A 43 18.13 -16.96 0.88
CA PHE A 43 17.09 -16.23 1.59
C PHE A 43 16.05 -15.76 0.58
N GLN A 44 14.89 -16.42 0.53
CA GLN A 44 13.74 -15.89 -0.18
C GLN A 44 12.94 -15.03 0.78
N MET A 45 12.94 -13.73 0.53
CA MET A 45 12.00 -12.84 1.20
C MET A 45 10.60 -13.17 0.68
N LYS A 46 9.67 -13.43 1.59
CA LYS A 46 8.29 -13.72 1.24
C LYS A 46 7.65 -12.45 0.68
N THR A 47 7.13 -12.51 -0.54
CA THR A 47 6.41 -11.41 -1.18
C THR A 47 5.23 -10.98 -0.30
N LYS A 48 5.18 -9.71 0.05
CA LYS A 48 4.08 -9.11 0.83
C LYS A 48 2.98 -8.66 -0.12
N ILE A 49 1.81 -9.23 0.01
CA ILE A 49 0.64 -8.90 -0.79
C ILE A 49 -0.36 -8.18 0.10
N LEU A 50 -0.83 -7.01 -0.37
CA LEU A 50 -1.89 -6.23 0.27
C LEU A 50 -3.11 -6.17 -0.65
N PHE A 51 -4.25 -6.60 -0.16
CA PHE A 51 -5.53 -6.34 -0.78
C PHE A 51 -6.24 -5.17 -0.08
N ILE A 52 -6.52 -4.10 -0.82
CA ILE A 52 -7.30 -2.95 -0.35
C ILE A 52 -8.71 -3.05 -0.90
N ASN A 53 -9.65 -3.29 0.00
CA ASN A 53 -11.06 -3.45 -0.31
C ASN A 53 -11.80 -2.11 -0.18
N GLY A 54 -12.24 -1.56 -1.32
CA GLY A 54 -13.05 -0.34 -1.39
C GLY A 54 -14.57 -0.58 -1.24
N SER A 55 -14.99 -1.82 -0.97
CA SER A 55 -16.40 -2.13 -0.70
C SER A 55 -16.80 -1.79 0.74
N GLU A 56 -18.05 -1.42 0.93
CA GLU A 56 -18.69 -1.35 2.25
C GLU A 56 -18.79 -2.73 2.93
N ASN A 57 -18.78 -3.80 2.12
CA ASN A 57 -18.88 -5.18 2.60
C ASN A 57 -17.49 -5.80 2.67
N ARG A 58 -17.06 -6.15 3.90
CA ARG A 58 -15.74 -6.78 4.13
C ARG A 58 -15.58 -8.10 3.39
N ASP A 59 -16.63 -8.92 3.32
CA ASP A 59 -16.66 -10.25 2.71
C ASP A 59 -17.60 -10.32 1.50
N GLY A 60 -17.79 -9.20 0.79
CA GLY A 60 -18.67 -9.10 -0.38
C GLY A 60 -18.06 -9.65 -1.67
N ASN A 61 -18.68 -9.31 -2.80
CA ASN A 61 -18.22 -9.75 -4.13
C ASN A 61 -16.78 -9.33 -4.44
N THR A 62 -16.40 -8.11 -4.06
CA THR A 62 -15.05 -7.58 -4.26
C THR A 62 -14.00 -8.45 -3.55
N SER A 63 -14.25 -8.82 -2.29
CA SER A 63 -13.34 -9.69 -1.52
C SER A 63 -13.31 -11.12 -2.06
N ARG A 64 -14.46 -11.64 -2.55
CA ARG A 64 -14.48 -12.97 -3.20
C ARG A 64 -13.65 -12.98 -4.48
N MET A 65 -13.71 -11.95 -5.30
CA MET A 65 -12.87 -11.82 -6.49
C MET A 65 -11.39 -11.71 -6.12
N ALA A 66 -11.04 -10.93 -5.10
CA ALA A 66 -9.65 -10.85 -4.61
C ALA A 66 -9.15 -12.21 -4.11
N LYS A 67 -9.96 -12.94 -3.34
CA LYS A 67 -9.62 -14.29 -2.89
C LYS A 67 -9.43 -15.26 -4.06
N GLN A 68 -10.24 -15.17 -5.09
CA GLN A 68 -10.08 -15.98 -6.30
C GLN A 68 -8.78 -15.61 -7.03
N LEU A 69 -8.48 -14.32 -7.21
CA LEU A 69 -7.24 -13.85 -7.83
C LEU A 69 -6.00 -14.35 -7.08
N LEU A 70 -6.00 -14.22 -5.76
CA LEU A 70 -4.86 -14.52 -4.90
C LEU A 70 -4.70 -16.04 -4.62
N GLY A 71 -5.78 -16.80 -4.74
CA GLY A 71 -5.76 -18.26 -4.55
C GLY A 71 -5.22 -18.65 -3.17
N ASN A 72 -4.13 -19.42 -3.16
CA ASN A 72 -3.48 -19.88 -1.92
C ASN A 72 -2.40 -18.92 -1.39
N ALA A 73 -2.17 -17.77 -2.04
CA ALA A 73 -1.21 -16.79 -1.57
C ALA A 73 -1.66 -16.23 -0.22
N GLN A 74 -0.70 -15.98 0.67
CA GLN A 74 -0.98 -15.25 1.90
C GLN A 74 -0.97 -13.75 1.61
N TYR A 75 -1.96 -13.04 2.10
CA TYR A 75 -2.10 -11.60 1.91
C TYR A 75 -2.75 -10.95 3.13
N ASP A 76 -2.47 -9.67 3.30
CA ASP A 76 -3.17 -8.82 4.24
C ASP A 76 -4.35 -8.14 3.54
N GLN A 77 -5.50 -8.06 4.23
CA GLN A 77 -6.67 -7.35 3.73
C GLN A 77 -6.92 -6.10 4.56
N LEU A 78 -7.00 -4.96 3.88
CA LEU A 78 -7.38 -3.68 4.44
C LEU A 78 -8.75 -3.28 3.88
N ASN A 79 -9.75 -3.20 4.74
CA ASN A 79 -11.09 -2.78 4.33
C ASN A 79 -11.25 -1.29 4.57
N LEU A 80 -11.40 -0.49 3.53
CA LEU A 80 -11.49 0.97 3.65
C LEU A 80 -12.68 1.43 4.50
N VAL A 81 -13.73 0.60 4.63
CA VAL A 81 -14.88 0.88 5.51
C VAL A 81 -14.49 0.97 6.99
N ASP A 82 -13.34 0.40 7.38
CA ASP A 82 -12.84 0.41 8.76
C ASP A 82 -11.96 1.63 9.06
N TYR A 83 -11.66 2.43 8.05
CA TYR A 83 -10.74 3.57 8.15
C TYR A 83 -11.44 4.85 7.76
N ARG A 84 -11.21 5.88 8.54
CA ARG A 84 -11.58 7.23 8.15
C ARG A 84 -10.50 7.77 7.22
N VAL A 85 -10.83 7.92 5.95
CA VAL A 85 -9.99 8.60 4.95
C VAL A 85 -10.76 9.82 4.47
N ASP A 86 -10.33 10.98 4.92
CA ASP A 86 -10.96 12.26 4.56
C ASP A 86 -10.71 12.56 3.07
N SER A 87 -11.59 13.34 2.47
CA SER A 87 -11.43 13.76 1.07
C SER A 87 -10.23 14.71 0.91
N LEU A 88 -9.68 14.78 -0.29
CA LEU A 88 -8.59 15.69 -0.62
C LEU A 88 -8.97 17.13 -0.22
N GLY A 89 -8.05 17.80 0.49
CA GLY A 89 -8.24 19.15 1.04
C GLY A 89 -8.97 19.20 2.38
N GLN A 90 -9.41 18.07 2.92
CA GLN A 90 -9.94 17.97 4.28
C GLN A 90 -8.84 17.49 5.24
N HIS A 91 -8.83 18.06 6.45
CA HIS A 91 -7.84 17.75 7.48
C HIS A 91 -8.54 17.68 8.84
N PHE A 92 -9.34 16.63 9.04
CA PHE A 92 -10.01 16.43 10.31
C PHE A 92 -9.19 15.54 11.25
N GLU A 93 -9.38 15.74 12.55
CA GLU A 93 -8.80 14.86 13.54
C GLU A 93 -9.29 13.41 13.35
N GLY A 94 -8.36 12.46 13.41
CA GLY A 94 -8.67 11.04 13.24
C GLY A 94 -8.65 10.55 11.79
N ASP A 95 -8.17 11.35 10.82
CA ASP A 95 -7.87 10.87 9.46
C ASP A 95 -6.80 9.77 9.51
N GLN A 96 -7.05 8.67 8.83
CA GLN A 96 -6.20 7.47 8.83
C GLN A 96 -5.59 7.18 7.45
N PHE A 97 -5.51 8.18 6.59
CA PHE A 97 -4.87 8.01 5.28
C PHE A 97 -3.43 7.51 5.40
N ASP A 98 -2.66 7.99 6.38
CA ASP A 98 -1.28 7.57 6.60
C ASP A 98 -1.15 6.09 6.93
N VAL A 99 -2.14 5.49 7.60
CA VAL A 99 -2.19 4.05 7.87
C VAL A 99 -2.34 3.27 6.56
N VAL A 100 -3.24 3.72 5.68
CA VAL A 100 -3.46 3.11 4.37
C VAL A 100 -2.21 3.26 3.49
N LEU A 101 -1.62 4.44 3.45
CA LEU A 101 -0.39 4.72 2.72
C LEU A 101 0.77 3.84 3.21
N LYS A 102 0.95 3.74 4.53
CA LYS A 102 1.99 2.89 5.12
C LYS A 102 1.83 1.42 4.73
N ALA A 103 0.60 0.91 4.75
CA ALA A 103 0.33 -0.46 4.31
C ALA A 103 0.70 -0.66 2.82
N MET A 104 0.40 0.32 1.95
CA MET A 104 0.80 0.28 0.54
C MET A 104 2.33 0.32 0.37
N GLN A 105 3.02 1.14 1.16
CA GLN A 105 4.49 1.23 1.14
C GLN A 105 5.17 -0.05 1.59
N ASP A 106 4.59 -0.79 2.53
CA ASP A 106 5.15 -2.03 3.07
C ASP A 106 4.88 -3.26 2.18
N ALA A 107 3.95 -3.17 1.23
CA ALA A 107 3.63 -4.25 0.31
C ALA A 107 4.54 -4.25 -0.92
N ASP A 108 4.78 -5.43 -1.50
CA ASP A 108 5.43 -5.62 -2.80
C ASP A 108 4.39 -5.67 -3.92
N VAL A 109 3.22 -6.23 -3.61
CA VAL A 109 2.08 -6.37 -4.51
C VAL A 109 0.86 -5.74 -3.87
N ILE A 110 0.20 -4.85 -4.60
CA ILE A 110 -1.03 -4.18 -4.19
C ILE A 110 -2.16 -4.65 -5.11
N VAL A 111 -3.24 -5.12 -4.50
CA VAL A 111 -4.49 -5.43 -5.19
C VAL A 111 -5.53 -4.41 -4.74
N PHE A 112 -5.97 -3.53 -5.62
CA PHE A 112 -7.12 -2.68 -5.38
C PHE A 112 -8.38 -3.37 -5.85
N GLY A 113 -9.40 -3.41 -4.99
CA GLY A 113 -10.72 -3.93 -5.35
C GLY A 113 -11.82 -2.92 -5.02
N THR A 114 -12.69 -2.64 -5.99
CA THR A 114 -13.78 -1.68 -5.82
C THR A 114 -15.09 -2.15 -6.44
N PRO A 115 -16.23 -1.94 -5.77
CA PRO A 115 -17.51 -1.98 -6.47
C PRO A 115 -17.70 -0.75 -7.35
N VAL A 116 -18.56 -0.88 -8.38
CA VAL A 116 -19.07 0.24 -9.15
C VAL A 116 -20.27 0.83 -8.42
N TYR A 117 -20.12 2.06 -7.95
CA TYR A 117 -21.21 2.88 -7.44
C TYR A 117 -21.35 4.13 -8.29
N TRP A 118 -22.58 4.40 -8.78
CA TRP A 118 -22.82 5.56 -9.64
C TRP A 118 -21.81 5.68 -10.79
N HIS A 119 -21.63 4.59 -11.54
CA HIS A 119 -20.81 4.49 -12.75
C HIS A 119 -19.29 4.71 -12.55
N THR A 120 -18.76 4.61 -11.33
CA THR A 120 -17.31 4.70 -11.06
C THR A 120 -16.94 3.87 -9.83
N MET A 121 -15.65 3.89 -9.44
CA MET A 121 -15.21 3.26 -8.21
C MET A 121 -15.91 3.86 -6.98
N SER A 122 -15.93 3.12 -5.89
CA SER A 122 -16.49 3.59 -4.62
C SER A 122 -15.83 4.89 -4.12
N GLY A 123 -16.59 5.69 -3.38
CA GLY A 123 -16.08 6.92 -2.79
C GLY A 123 -14.88 6.69 -1.86
N SER A 124 -14.88 5.60 -1.08
CA SER A 124 -13.74 5.25 -0.21
C SER A 124 -12.47 4.97 -1.00
N MET A 125 -12.55 4.23 -2.11
CA MET A 125 -11.41 4.00 -3.01
C MET A 125 -10.96 5.30 -3.65
N LYS A 126 -11.92 6.13 -4.11
CA LYS A 126 -11.62 7.43 -4.74
C LYS A 126 -10.93 8.38 -3.77
N ASN A 127 -11.34 8.42 -2.49
CA ASN A 127 -10.66 9.22 -1.47
C ASN A 127 -9.18 8.83 -1.35
N VAL A 128 -8.86 7.54 -1.30
CA VAL A 128 -7.45 7.08 -1.27
C VAL A 128 -6.70 7.57 -2.50
N ILE A 129 -7.26 7.38 -3.71
CA ILE A 129 -6.63 7.81 -4.96
C ILE A 129 -6.41 9.33 -4.99
N ASP A 130 -7.40 10.13 -4.56
CA ASP A 130 -7.30 11.59 -4.56
C ASP A 130 -6.29 12.10 -3.53
N ARG A 131 -6.26 11.51 -2.33
CA ARG A 131 -5.31 11.87 -1.28
C ARG A 131 -3.85 11.63 -1.67
N MET A 132 -3.60 10.69 -2.58
CA MET A 132 -2.27 10.45 -3.12
C MET A 132 -1.73 11.67 -3.90
N TYR A 133 -2.61 12.57 -4.38
CA TYR A 133 -2.20 13.74 -5.17
C TYR A 133 -1.20 14.65 -4.42
N ASP A 134 -1.39 14.84 -3.12
CA ASP A 134 -0.56 15.71 -2.29
C ASP A 134 0.83 15.13 -1.99
N ILE A 135 1.01 13.81 -2.17
CA ILE A 135 2.23 13.10 -1.78
C ILE A 135 2.93 12.44 -2.98
N ARG A 136 2.69 12.95 -4.19
CA ARG A 136 3.21 12.35 -5.44
C ARG A 136 4.69 11.99 -5.36
N ASP A 137 5.52 12.89 -4.86
CA ASP A 137 6.97 12.74 -4.86
C ASP A 137 7.50 11.94 -3.67
N THR A 138 6.66 11.66 -2.68
CA THR A 138 7.03 11.00 -1.42
C THR A 138 6.31 9.69 -1.17
N ALA A 139 5.44 9.27 -2.08
CA ALA A 139 4.61 8.07 -1.92
C ALA A 139 5.40 6.76 -1.83
N ASN A 140 6.60 6.69 -2.42
CA ASN A 140 7.50 5.54 -2.39
C ASN A 140 6.84 4.22 -2.86
N LEU A 141 6.10 4.28 -3.98
CA LEU A 141 5.40 3.12 -4.55
C LEU A 141 6.06 2.57 -5.82
N GLN A 142 7.12 3.19 -6.28
CA GLN A 142 7.79 2.83 -7.55
C GLN A 142 8.23 1.36 -7.56
N GLY A 143 7.94 0.67 -8.66
CA GLY A 143 8.31 -0.72 -8.90
C GLY A 143 7.43 -1.75 -8.20
N LYS A 144 6.45 -1.34 -7.37
CA LYS A 144 5.49 -2.27 -6.79
C LYS A 144 4.49 -2.73 -7.84
N GLN A 145 4.07 -3.99 -7.76
CA GLN A 145 3.05 -4.53 -8.65
C GLN A 145 1.66 -4.06 -8.26
N LEU A 146 0.85 -3.71 -9.23
CA LEU A 146 -0.54 -3.32 -9.05
C LEU A 146 -1.48 -4.23 -9.86
N TYR A 147 -2.47 -4.77 -9.17
CA TYR A 147 -3.62 -5.45 -9.76
C TYR A 147 -4.89 -4.68 -9.39
N PHE A 148 -5.86 -4.67 -10.28
CA PHE A 148 -7.10 -3.96 -10.04
C PHE A 148 -8.32 -4.83 -10.33
N ILE A 149 -9.27 -4.83 -9.40
CA ILE A 149 -10.54 -5.54 -9.50
C ILE A 149 -11.67 -4.52 -9.44
N ILE A 150 -12.55 -4.55 -10.44
CA ILE A 150 -13.77 -3.75 -10.48
C ILE A 150 -14.96 -4.67 -10.69
N GLN A 151 -16.04 -4.49 -9.94
CA GLN A 151 -17.23 -5.29 -10.06
C GLN A 151 -18.49 -4.48 -9.73
N GLY A 152 -19.62 -4.91 -10.24
CA GLY A 152 -20.92 -4.29 -9.98
C GLY A 152 -22.06 -5.23 -10.36
N ALA A 153 -23.29 -4.88 -9.99
CA ALA A 153 -24.47 -5.66 -10.36
C ALA A 153 -24.75 -5.55 -11.87
N ASP A 154 -24.55 -4.34 -12.42
CA ASP A 154 -24.75 -4.03 -13.84
C ASP A 154 -23.82 -2.88 -14.26
N PRO A 155 -22.50 -3.11 -14.30
CA PRO A 155 -21.55 -2.08 -14.69
C PRO A 155 -21.61 -1.86 -16.20
N THR A 156 -21.82 -0.61 -16.63
CA THR A 156 -21.75 -0.26 -18.05
C THR A 156 -20.30 -0.32 -18.55
N PRO A 157 -20.06 -0.61 -19.84
CA PRO A 157 -18.71 -0.57 -20.42
C PRO A 157 -17.99 0.75 -20.10
N GLN A 158 -18.68 1.88 -20.23
CA GLN A 158 -18.11 3.20 -19.94
C GLN A 158 -17.68 3.34 -18.46
N SER A 159 -18.41 2.76 -17.51
CA SER A 159 -18.02 2.81 -16.08
C SER A 159 -16.76 1.99 -15.80
N ILE A 160 -16.60 0.87 -16.51
CA ILE A 160 -15.39 0.04 -16.42
C ILE A 160 -14.22 0.80 -17.05
N GLU A 161 -14.32 1.21 -18.31
CA GLU A 161 -13.27 1.89 -19.07
C GLU A 161 -12.77 3.17 -18.37
N SER A 162 -13.69 3.99 -17.85
CA SER A 162 -13.31 5.23 -17.13
C SER A 162 -12.51 4.92 -15.85
N THR A 163 -12.89 3.87 -15.12
CA THR A 163 -12.21 3.46 -13.91
C THR A 163 -10.85 2.84 -14.22
N GLU A 164 -10.75 2.03 -15.26
CA GLU A 164 -9.49 1.48 -15.77
C GLU A 164 -8.52 2.59 -16.23
N TYR A 165 -9.05 3.60 -16.90
CA TYR A 165 -8.26 4.78 -17.28
C TYR A 165 -7.66 5.47 -16.05
N ILE A 166 -8.45 5.69 -14.99
CA ILE A 166 -7.96 6.28 -13.73
C ILE A 166 -6.81 5.44 -13.16
N MET A 167 -6.98 4.12 -13.09
CA MET A 167 -5.97 3.23 -12.53
C MET A 167 -4.70 3.16 -13.37
N THR A 168 -4.83 3.20 -14.68
CA THR A 168 -3.69 3.28 -15.61
C THR A 168 -2.89 4.58 -15.38
N ARG A 169 -3.60 5.71 -15.21
CA ARG A 169 -2.97 7.00 -14.93
C ARG A 169 -2.31 7.02 -13.55
N PHE A 170 -2.99 6.46 -12.55
CA PHE A 170 -2.48 6.32 -11.20
C PHE A 170 -1.17 5.51 -11.18
N ALA A 171 -1.18 4.32 -11.77
CA ALA A 171 0.00 3.47 -11.85
C ALA A 171 1.18 4.21 -12.51
N LYS A 172 0.94 4.89 -13.63
CA LYS A 172 1.97 5.66 -14.33
C LYS A 172 2.56 6.77 -13.47
N VAL A 173 1.74 7.51 -12.73
CA VAL A 173 2.18 8.65 -11.90
C VAL A 173 3.07 8.20 -10.75
N TYR A 174 2.75 7.06 -10.13
CA TYR A 174 3.48 6.55 -8.96
C TYR A 174 4.51 5.48 -9.30
N GLY A 175 4.76 5.23 -10.60
CA GLY A 175 5.75 4.24 -11.05
C GLY A 175 5.40 2.80 -10.66
N LEU A 176 4.10 2.51 -10.47
CA LEU A 176 3.62 1.16 -10.21
C LEU A 176 3.62 0.32 -11.49
N GLU A 177 3.94 -0.95 -11.38
CA GLU A 177 3.82 -1.91 -12.47
C GLU A 177 2.40 -2.45 -12.54
N LEU A 178 1.53 -1.83 -13.35
CA LEU A 178 0.18 -2.33 -13.56
C LEU A 178 0.21 -3.68 -14.30
N LYS A 179 -0.06 -4.76 -13.57
CA LYS A 179 -0.03 -6.13 -14.09
C LYS A 179 -1.32 -6.50 -14.82
N GLY A 180 -2.43 -5.89 -14.45
CA GLY A 180 -3.70 -6.03 -15.14
C GLY A 180 -4.90 -5.67 -14.29
N MET A 181 -6.07 -5.72 -14.94
CA MET A 181 -7.35 -5.36 -14.38
C MET A 181 -8.37 -6.45 -14.71
N ALA A 182 -9.33 -6.68 -13.81
CA ALA A 182 -10.38 -7.65 -14.01
C ALA A 182 -11.74 -7.09 -13.59
N SER A 183 -12.71 -7.20 -14.48
CA SER A 183 -14.12 -6.85 -14.25
C SER A 183 -15.04 -8.07 -14.26
N ASN A 184 -14.53 -9.21 -14.71
CA ASN A 184 -15.28 -10.45 -14.86
C ASN A 184 -14.41 -11.68 -14.57
N SER A 185 -15.05 -12.86 -14.52
CA SER A 185 -14.38 -14.13 -14.16
C SER A 185 -13.30 -14.55 -15.15
N SER A 186 -13.44 -14.26 -16.44
CA SER A 186 -12.46 -14.64 -17.47
C SER A 186 -11.17 -13.84 -17.30
N GLU A 187 -11.29 -12.52 -17.14
CA GLU A 187 -10.16 -11.63 -16.88
C GLU A 187 -9.46 -11.99 -15.56
N LEU A 188 -10.25 -12.31 -14.53
CA LEU A 188 -9.74 -12.71 -13.23
C LEU A 188 -8.88 -13.99 -13.31
N GLN A 189 -9.30 -15.00 -14.09
CA GLN A 189 -8.52 -16.21 -14.32
C GLN A 189 -7.21 -15.93 -15.06
N ALA A 190 -7.24 -15.04 -16.04
CA ALA A 190 -6.03 -14.63 -16.75
C ALA A 190 -5.02 -13.97 -15.80
N LEU A 191 -5.47 -13.07 -14.92
CA LEU A 191 -4.62 -12.42 -13.92
C LEU A 191 -4.08 -13.39 -12.86
N GLN A 192 -4.89 -14.37 -12.44
CA GLN A 192 -4.48 -15.37 -11.46
C GLN A 192 -3.23 -16.13 -11.91
N SER A 193 -3.13 -16.45 -13.20
CA SER A 193 -1.96 -17.12 -13.76
C SER A 193 -0.68 -16.30 -13.72
N MET A 194 -0.79 -14.98 -13.56
CA MET A 194 0.35 -14.04 -13.50
C MET A 194 0.86 -13.85 -12.06
N ILE A 195 -0.04 -13.88 -11.08
CA ILE A 195 0.33 -13.62 -9.66
C ILE A 195 0.93 -14.84 -8.97
N GLN A 196 0.69 -16.06 -9.51
CA GLN A 196 1.17 -17.32 -8.96
C GLN A 196 2.54 -17.75 -9.51
N LYS A 197 3.13 -17.00 -10.42
CA LYS A 197 4.47 -17.22 -10.97
C LYS A 197 5.53 -16.49 -10.15
#